data_0c4c0426c29abfc3b43c426f7f887b2c
#
_entry.id   0c4c0426c29abfc3b43c426f7f887b2c
#
_cell.length_a   1.000
_cell.length_b   1.000
_cell.length_c   1.000
_cell.angle_alpha   90.00
_cell.angle_beta   90.00
_cell.angle_gamma   90.00
#
_symmetry.space_group_name_H-M   'P 1'
#
loop_
_entity.id
_entity.type
_entity.pdbx_description
1 polymer ?
#
loop_
_entity_poly.entity_id
_entity_poly.type
_entity_poly.pdbx_seq_one_letter_code
_entity_poly.pdbx_strand_id
1 'polypeptide(L)'
;MPIYHDRKFVDPTDPFANVLGSTAVPGVSDFMWVLYKEKRGDKEATLAMTGRTLTESSYKLRRNGVMWENLGCAEAVEEARKRREYDTDPLVNTIRQLVHQNGGKWRGRVKEIISSSQYFKGCRIYDSSQKVGIKIKARVKELEEYDAIIHTEISYGSGGSEHVFETRNPFEDNNS
;
A
#
# COMPACT_ATOMS: atom_id res chain seq x y z
N MET A 1 13.28 -21.83 -26.56
CA MET A 1 13.38 -21.07 -25.32
C MET A 1 13.55 -22.09 -24.18
N PRO A 2 14.66 -22.10 -23.44
CA PRO A 2 14.83 -22.99 -22.30
C PRO A 2 13.97 -22.55 -21.14
N ILE A 3 13.43 -23.52 -20.38
CA ILE A 3 12.65 -23.29 -19.17
C ILE A 3 13.47 -23.78 -17.97
N TYR A 4 13.67 -22.94 -17.00
CA TYR A 4 14.40 -23.26 -15.77
C TYR A 4 13.46 -23.21 -14.56
N HIS A 5 13.77 -23.99 -13.53
CA HIS A 5 13.06 -23.95 -12.26
C HIS A 5 13.70 -22.91 -11.34
N ASP A 6 12.87 -22.28 -10.54
CA ASP A 6 13.28 -21.30 -9.54
C ASP A 6 13.81 -21.96 -8.27
N ARG A 7 14.58 -21.21 -7.45
CA ARG A 7 15.07 -21.65 -6.15
C ARG A 7 13.93 -21.73 -5.14
N LYS A 8 14.11 -22.54 -4.08
CA LYS A 8 13.13 -22.65 -2.99
C LYS A 8 12.91 -21.35 -2.20
N PHE A 9 13.92 -20.48 -2.11
CA PHE A 9 13.85 -19.18 -1.44
C PHE A 9 13.98 -18.11 -2.51
N VAL A 10 12.88 -17.40 -2.72
CA VAL A 10 12.79 -16.31 -3.69
C VAL A 10 13.18 -15.02 -2.98
N ASP A 11 14.15 -14.29 -3.52
CA ASP A 11 14.38 -12.91 -3.15
C ASP A 11 13.30 -12.05 -3.80
N PRO A 12 12.40 -11.42 -3.03
CA PRO A 12 11.33 -10.60 -3.59
C PRO A 12 11.83 -9.32 -4.26
N THR A 13 13.08 -8.92 -3.98
CA THR A 13 13.68 -7.70 -4.52
C THR A 13 14.34 -7.92 -5.88
N ASP A 14 14.80 -9.16 -6.16
CA ASP A 14 15.39 -9.52 -7.45
C ASP A 14 14.90 -10.89 -7.93
N PRO A 15 13.81 -10.93 -8.71
CA PRO A 15 13.27 -12.19 -9.23
C PRO A 15 14.23 -12.91 -10.17
N PHE A 16 15.17 -12.20 -10.81
CA PHE A 16 16.11 -12.80 -11.76
C PHE A 16 17.27 -13.52 -11.07
N ALA A 17 17.66 -13.08 -9.86
CA ALA A 17 18.65 -13.76 -9.05
C ALA A 17 18.19 -15.15 -8.56
N ASN A 18 16.88 -15.41 -8.60
CA ASN A 18 16.28 -16.66 -8.12
C ASN A 18 16.33 -17.80 -9.16
N VAL A 19 16.66 -17.51 -10.41
CA VAL A 19 16.72 -18.52 -11.46
C VAL A 19 17.76 -19.58 -11.11
N LEU A 20 17.32 -20.86 -11.02
CA LEU A 20 18.21 -21.98 -10.74
C LEU A 20 19.18 -22.20 -11.90
N GLY A 21 20.44 -22.16 -11.58
CA GLY A 21 21.52 -22.34 -12.54
C GLY A 21 22.73 -21.52 -12.17
N SER A 22 23.76 -21.57 -12.97
CA SER A 22 24.92 -20.72 -12.80
C SER A 22 24.55 -19.27 -13.19
N THR A 23 25.27 -18.30 -12.66
CA THR A 23 25.24 -16.90 -13.10
C THR A 23 25.50 -16.72 -14.60
N ALA A 24 25.91 -17.78 -15.29
CA ALA A 24 26.11 -17.83 -16.74
C ALA A 24 24.79 -17.70 -17.52
N VAL A 25 23.65 -18.18 -17.02
CA VAL A 25 22.36 -18.09 -17.71
C VAL A 25 21.93 -16.64 -17.93
N PRO A 26 21.89 -15.76 -16.92
CA PRO A 26 21.65 -14.35 -17.14
C PRO A 26 22.68 -13.68 -18.05
N GLY A 27 23.95 -14.11 -17.98
CA GLY A 27 25.05 -13.52 -18.77
C GLY A 27 25.00 -13.79 -20.25
N VAL A 28 24.33 -14.85 -20.71
CA VAL A 28 24.26 -15.25 -22.13
C VAL A 28 22.88 -15.07 -22.74
N SER A 29 21.88 -14.73 -21.96
CA SER A 29 20.52 -14.54 -22.46
C SER A 29 20.28 -13.11 -22.91
N ASP A 30 19.71 -12.96 -24.11
CA ASP A 30 19.29 -11.66 -24.62
C ASP A 30 18.01 -11.16 -23.89
N PHE A 31 17.14 -12.10 -23.49
CA PHE A 31 15.89 -11.83 -22.77
C PHE A 31 15.68 -12.86 -21.68
N MET A 32 15.17 -12.41 -20.55
CA MET A 32 14.78 -13.27 -19.44
C MET A 32 13.37 -12.90 -18.97
N TRP A 33 12.53 -13.92 -18.81
CA TRP A 33 11.18 -13.80 -18.30
C TRP A 33 11.05 -14.68 -17.07
N VAL A 34 10.64 -14.12 -15.95
CA VAL A 34 10.45 -14.85 -14.70
C VAL A 34 9.00 -14.72 -14.27
N LEU A 35 8.29 -15.85 -14.19
CA LEU A 35 6.94 -15.91 -13.65
C LEU A 35 7.01 -16.43 -12.22
N TYR A 36 6.62 -15.62 -11.25
CA TYR A 36 6.64 -15.99 -9.85
C TYR A 36 5.35 -15.61 -9.14
N LYS A 37 5.10 -16.28 -8.00
CA LYS A 37 3.98 -16.01 -7.09
C LYS A 37 4.53 -15.67 -5.72
N GLU A 38 3.89 -14.75 -5.03
CA GLU A 38 4.24 -14.42 -3.65
C GLU A 38 3.95 -15.60 -2.71
N LYS A 39 2.81 -16.26 -2.91
CA LYS A 39 2.44 -17.48 -2.18
C LYS A 39 2.02 -18.58 -3.16
N ARG A 40 2.35 -19.83 -2.83
CA ARG A 40 2.08 -21.00 -3.70
C ARG A 40 0.62 -21.15 -4.15
N GLY A 41 -0.32 -20.74 -3.27
CA GLY A 41 -1.77 -20.86 -3.54
C GLY A 41 -2.40 -19.68 -4.28
N ASP A 42 -1.65 -18.61 -4.54
CA ASP A 42 -2.20 -17.40 -5.13
C ASP A 42 -2.72 -17.65 -6.55
N LYS A 43 -3.85 -17.04 -6.86
CA LYS A 43 -4.41 -17.01 -8.22
C LYS A 43 -3.69 -15.98 -9.10
N GLU A 44 -2.93 -15.09 -8.51
CA GLU A 44 -2.14 -14.06 -9.20
C GLU A 44 -0.66 -14.44 -9.21
N ALA A 45 0.04 -13.96 -10.22
CA ALA A 45 1.47 -14.11 -10.40
C ALA A 45 2.04 -12.81 -10.97
N THR A 46 3.33 -12.60 -10.80
CA THR A 46 4.05 -11.51 -11.43
C THR A 46 4.94 -12.08 -12.54
N LEU A 47 4.85 -11.51 -13.73
CA LEU A 47 5.76 -11.77 -14.84
C LEU A 47 6.75 -10.62 -14.91
N ALA A 48 7.98 -10.85 -14.49
CA ALA A 48 9.09 -9.91 -14.65
C ALA A 48 9.84 -10.21 -15.94
N MET A 49 10.23 -9.17 -16.64
CA MET A 49 10.93 -9.25 -17.92
C MET A 49 12.12 -8.31 -17.94
N THR A 50 13.26 -8.80 -18.41
CA THR A 50 14.47 -7.99 -18.63
C THR A 50 15.21 -8.48 -19.87
N GLY A 51 16.08 -7.66 -20.43
CA GLY A 51 16.90 -8.01 -21.58
C GLY A 51 17.85 -6.89 -21.97
N ARG A 52 18.82 -7.20 -22.85
CA ARG A 52 19.85 -6.24 -23.28
C ARG A 52 19.25 -4.99 -23.94
N THR A 53 18.12 -5.15 -24.63
CA THR A 53 17.44 -4.09 -25.39
C THR A 53 16.06 -3.77 -24.85
N LEU A 54 15.62 -4.45 -23.78
CA LEU A 54 14.34 -4.22 -23.13
C LEU A 54 14.55 -3.49 -21.81
N THR A 55 13.77 -2.44 -21.59
CA THR A 55 13.62 -1.86 -20.27
C THR A 55 12.97 -2.88 -19.36
N GLU A 56 13.51 -3.04 -18.15
CA GLU A 56 12.92 -3.89 -17.14
C GLU A 56 11.46 -3.52 -16.92
N SER A 57 10.61 -4.52 -16.93
CA SER A 57 9.17 -4.34 -16.77
C SER A 57 8.54 -5.53 -16.06
N SER A 58 7.47 -5.29 -15.33
CA SER A 58 6.73 -6.33 -14.64
C SER A 58 5.23 -6.17 -14.84
N TYR A 59 4.53 -7.30 -14.95
CA TYR A 59 3.09 -7.37 -15.16
C TYR A 59 2.44 -8.27 -14.13
N LYS A 60 1.31 -7.86 -13.58
CA LYS A 60 0.44 -8.75 -12.78
C LYS A 60 -0.44 -9.57 -13.71
N LEU A 61 -0.44 -10.86 -13.47
CA LEU A 61 -1.24 -11.83 -14.19
C LEU A 61 -2.20 -12.51 -13.22
N ARG A 62 -3.44 -12.78 -13.66
CA ARG A 62 -4.42 -13.57 -12.91
C ARG A 62 -4.72 -14.86 -13.66
N ARG A 63 -4.74 -15.98 -12.93
CA ARG A 63 -5.13 -17.26 -13.51
C ARG A 63 -6.63 -17.35 -13.65
N ASN A 64 -7.11 -17.57 -14.86
CA ASN A 64 -8.48 -17.83 -15.22
C ASN A 64 -8.57 -19.19 -15.93
N GLY A 65 -8.88 -20.24 -15.17
CA GLY A 65 -8.85 -21.60 -15.67
C GLY A 65 -7.42 -22.03 -16.09
N VAL A 66 -7.23 -22.28 -17.38
CA VAL A 66 -5.95 -22.66 -17.97
C VAL A 66 -5.17 -21.46 -18.54
N MET A 67 -5.78 -20.29 -18.61
CA MET A 67 -5.21 -19.09 -19.20
C MET A 67 -4.73 -18.10 -18.13
N TRP A 68 -3.83 -17.22 -18.50
CA TRP A 68 -3.41 -16.08 -17.74
C TRP A 68 -4.00 -14.79 -18.35
N GLU A 69 -4.69 -14.02 -17.53
CA GLU A 69 -5.21 -12.69 -17.89
C GLU A 69 -4.20 -11.64 -17.43
N ASN A 70 -3.81 -10.73 -18.31
CA ASN A 70 -2.93 -9.62 -17.97
C ASN A 70 -3.75 -8.51 -17.28
N LEU A 71 -3.40 -8.17 -16.05
CA LEU A 71 -4.04 -7.11 -15.26
C LEU A 71 -3.38 -5.73 -15.47
N GLY A 72 -2.23 -5.69 -16.14
CA GLY A 72 -1.45 -4.48 -16.38
C GLY A 72 -0.09 -4.47 -15.69
N CYS A 73 0.57 -3.32 -15.74
CA CYS A 73 1.86 -3.11 -15.06
C CYS A 73 1.74 -3.41 -13.56
N ALA A 74 2.68 -4.17 -13.02
CA ALA A 74 2.61 -4.65 -11.63
C ALA A 74 2.58 -3.49 -10.63
N GLU A 75 3.37 -2.46 -10.84
CA GLU A 75 3.41 -1.27 -9.99
C GLU A 75 2.07 -0.53 -9.98
N ALA A 76 1.48 -0.31 -11.16
CA ALA A 76 0.19 0.38 -11.29
C ALA A 76 -0.95 -0.43 -10.66
N VAL A 77 -0.93 -1.76 -10.78
CA VAL A 77 -1.93 -2.65 -10.17
C VAL A 77 -1.82 -2.61 -8.64
N GLU A 78 -0.60 -2.65 -8.10
CA GLU A 78 -0.38 -2.59 -6.65
C GLU A 78 -0.74 -1.21 -6.08
N GLU A 79 -0.39 -0.13 -6.79
CA GLU A 79 -0.77 1.22 -6.39
C GLU A 79 -2.29 1.40 -6.38
N ALA A 80 -2.97 0.94 -7.42
CA ALA A 80 -4.44 0.97 -7.47
C ALA A 80 -5.09 0.13 -6.35
N ARG A 81 -4.43 -0.99 -5.93
CA ARG A 81 -4.88 -1.81 -4.81
C ARG A 81 -4.71 -1.09 -3.47
N LYS A 82 -3.54 -0.52 -3.22
CA LYS A 82 -3.26 0.28 -2.01
C LYS A 82 -4.23 1.45 -1.89
N ARG A 83 -4.44 2.18 -3.00
CA ARG A 83 -5.39 3.28 -3.04
C ARG A 83 -6.81 2.82 -2.70
N ARG A 84 -7.26 1.70 -3.25
CA ARG A 84 -8.58 1.15 -2.96
C ARG A 84 -8.72 0.70 -1.50
N GLU A 85 -7.71 0.04 -0.93
CA GLU A 85 -7.68 -0.33 0.49
C GLU A 85 -7.77 0.90 1.39
N TYR A 86 -7.02 1.94 1.06
CA TYR A 86 -7.06 3.22 1.75
C TYR A 86 -8.44 3.88 1.66
N ASP A 87 -9.03 3.97 0.48
CA ASP A 87 -10.34 4.61 0.26
C ASP A 87 -11.50 3.84 0.91
N THR A 88 -11.34 2.54 1.15
CA THR A 88 -12.34 1.70 1.83
C THR A 88 -12.09 1.52 3.32
N ASP A 89 -10.99 2.04 3.87
CA ASP A 89 -10.65 1.91 5.30
C ASP A 89 -11.62 2.76 6.16
N PRO A 90 -12.40 2.13 7.08
CA PRO A 90 -13.33 2.84 7.94
C PRO A 90 -12.67 3.92 8.80
N LEU A 91 -11.42 3.71 9.24
CA LEU A 91 -10.68 4.68 10.03
C LEU A 91 -10.35 5.93 9.22
N VAL A 92 -9.83 5.76 8.01
CA VAL A 92 -9.52 6.86 7.08
C VAL A 92 -10.78 7.67 6.79
N ASN A 93 -11.87 6.98 6.43
CA ASN A 93 -13.14 7.65 6.13
C ASN A 93 -13.72 8.38 7.34
N THR A 94 -13.54 7.86 8.57
CA THR A 94 -13.93 8.56 9.79
C THR A 94 -13.10 9.85 9.98
N ILE A 95 -11.78 9.77 9.79
CA ILE A 95 -10.89 10.94 9.91
C ILE A 95 -11.26 12.01 8.87
N ARG A 96 -11.48 11.62 7.59
CA ARG A 96 -11.93 12.52 6.53
C ARG A 96 -13.21 13.27 6.92
N GLN A 97 -14.21 12.53 7.43
CA GLN A 97 -15.50 13.12 7.86
C GLN A 97 -15.33 14.08 9.03
N LEU A 98 -14.53 13.70 10.04
CA LEU A 98 -14.24 14.53 11.18
C LEU A 98 -13.56 15.84 10.79
N VAL A 99 -12.52 15.77 9.95
CA VAL A 99 -11.81 16.95 9.46
C VAL A 99 -12.73 17.84 8.63
N HIS A 100 -13.51 17.24 7.71
CA HIS A 100 -14.45 18.00 6.88
C HIS A 100 -15.52 18.71 7.69
N GLN A 101 -16.17 18.03 8.66
CA GLN A 101 -17.24 18.61 9.49
C GLN A 101 -16.75 19.71 10.44
N ASN A 102 -15.46 19.71 10.78
CA ASN A 102 -14.84 20.69 11.65
C ASN A 102 -14.05 21.78 10.91
N GLY A 103 -14.38 22.01 9.64
CA GLY A 103 -13.79 23.12 8.88
C GLY A 103 -12.31 22.93 8.52
N GLY A 104 -11.87 21.68 8.32
CA GLY A 104 -10.50 21.36 7.89
C GLY A 104 -9.55 20.98 9.03
N LYS A 105 -9.98 21.06 10.31
CA LYS A 105 -9.15 20.70 11.46
C LYS A 105 -9.98 19.99 12.51
N TRP A 106 -9.49 18.84 12.96
CA TRP A 106 -10.08 18.10 14.07
C TRP A 106 -9.02 17.76 15.12
N ARG A 107 -9.40 17.83 16.40
CA ARG A 107 -8.56 17.47 17.54
C ARG A 107 -9.35 16.64 18.53
N GLY A 108 -8.75 15.55 18.99
CA GLY A 108 -9.37 14.72 20.03
C GLY A 108 -8.59 13.44 20.29
N ARG A 109 -9.18 12.58 21.10
CA ARG A 109 -8.60 11.29 21.49
C ARG A 109 -9.09 10.16 20.58
N VAL A 110 -8.33 9.07 20.52
CA VAL A 110 -8.70 7.87 19.75
C VAL A 110 -10.10 7.37 20.10
N LYS A 111 -10.51 7.45 21.37
CA LYS A 111 -11.87 7.04 21.80
C LYS A 111 -12.97 7.86 21.13
N GLU A 112 -12.70 9.13 20.86
CA GLU A 112 -13.67 10.03 20.20
C GLU A 112 -13.76 9.69 18.71
N ILE A 113 -12.66 9.31 18.06
CA ILE A 113 -12.68 8.81 16.67
C ILE A 113 -13.56 7.56 16.60
N ILE A 114 -13.35 6.59 17.50
CA ILE A 114 -14.13 5.34 17.53
C ILE A 114 -15.62 5.63 17.76
N SER A 115 -15.96 6.48 18.71
CA SER A 115 -17.38 6.82 18.97
C SER A 115 -18.00 7.58 17.81
N SER A 116 -17.28 8.50 17.17
CA SER A 116 -17.77 9.25 16.02
C SER A 116 -17.99 8.35 14.79
N SER A 117 -17.18 7.29 14.63
CA SER A 117 -17.31 6.35 13.51
C SER A 117 -18.69 5.70 13.39
N GLN A 118 -19.45 5.62 14.51
CA GLN A 118 -20.78 5.03 14.54
C GLN A 118 -21.83 5.89 13.80
N TYR A 119 -21.57 7.19 13.71
CA TYR A 119 -22.50 8.15 13.06
C TYR A 119 -22.26 8.26 11.57
N PHE A 120 -21.15 7.74 11.06
CA PHE A 120 -20.82 7.80 9.63
C PHE A 120 -21.12 6.46 8.94
N LYS A 121 -21.88 6.53 7.85
CA LYS A 121 -22.30 5.34 7.11
C LYS A 121 -21.07 4.57 6.59
N GLY A 122 -20.97 3.29 6.99
CA GLY A 122 -19.89 2.41 6.52
C GLY A 122 -18.53 2.62 7.21
N CYS A 123 -18.45 3.51 8.22
CA CYS A 123 -17.20 3.86 8.89
C CYS A 123 -17.02 3.23 10.28
N ARG A 124 -17.93 2.35 10.72
CA ARG A 124 -17.92 1.80 12.06
C ARG A 124 -16.64 1.04 12.38
N ILE A 125 -15.92 1.47 13.43
CA ILE A 125 -14.67 0.89 13.91
C ILE A 125 -14.96 -0.02 15.09
N TYR A 126 -14.51 -1.29 15.01
CA TYR A 126 -14.69 -2.30 16.05
C TYR A 126 -13.40 -2.58 16.83
N ASP A 127 -12.29 -1.96 16.44
CA ASP A 127 -11.00 -2.16 17.08
C ASP A 127 -10.89 -1.44 18.43
N SER A 128 -10.02 -1.94 19.30
CA SER A 128 -9.67 -1.27 20.54
C SER A 128 -8.89 0.04 20.29
N SER A 129 -8.97 0.98 21.23
CA SER A 129 -8.26 2.27 21.11
C SER A 129 -6.76 2.11 20.86
N GLN A 130 -6.12 1.09 21.45
CA GLN A 130 -4.72 0.81 21.23
C GLN A 130 -4.43 0.39 19.78
N LYS A 131 -5.24 -0.51 19.22
CA LYS A 131 -5.10 -0.95 17.82
C LYS A 131 -5.36 0.21 16.85
N VAL A 132 -6.36 1.04 17.13
CA VAL A 132 -6.66 2.23 16.31
C VAL A 132 -5.50 3.22 16.34
N GLY A 133 -4.89 3.47 17.51
CA GLY A 133 -3.70 4.32 17.61
C GLY A 133 -2.53 3.82 16.75
N ILE A 134 -2.28 2.51 16.74
CA ILE A 134 -1.26 1.90 15.86
C ILE A 134 -1.63 2.09 14.38
N LYS A 135 -2.89 1.87 14.01
CA LYS A 135 -3.37 2.06 12.63
C LYS A 135 -3.24 3.51 12.18
N ILE A 136 -3.55 4.49 13.03
CA ILE A 136 -3.35 5.92 12.72
C ILE A 136 -1.89 6.16 12.33
N LYS A 137 -0.94 5.72 13.15
CA LYS A 137 0.49 5.90 12.88
C LYS A 137 0.94 5.25 11.56
N ALA A 138 0.39 4.10 11.23
CA ALA A 138 0.68 3.41 9.97
C ALA A 138 0.13 4.16 8.74
N ARG A 139 -0.97 4.92 8.88
CA ARG A 139 -1.65 5.63 7.80
C ARG A 139 -1.25 7.10 7.62
N VAL A 140 -0.36 7.63 8.48
CA VAL A 140 0.01 9.07 8.46
C VAL A 140 0.51 9.52 7.09
N LYS A 141 1.42 8.75 6.47
CA LYS A 141 1.97 9.10 5.15
C LYS A 141 0.90 9.10 4.06
N GLU A 142 0.01 8.11 4.08
CA GLU A 142 -1.07 8.00 3.10
C GLU A 142 -2.12 9.10 3.28
N LEU A 143 -2.44 9.52 4.54
CA LEU A 143 -3.31 10.65 4.82
C LEU A 143 -2.75 11.97 4.26
N GLU A 144 -1.44 12.18 4.39
CA GLU A 144 -0.78 13.35 3.84
C GLU A 144 -0.73 13.30 2.31
N GLU A 145 -0.33 12.16 1.73
CA GLU A 145 -0.14 12.00 0.29
C GLU A 145 -1.47 12.02 -0.48
N TYR A 146 -2.50 11.34 0.04
CA TYR A 146 -3.75 11.15 -0.69
C TYR A 146 -4.83 12.19 -0.38
N ASP A 147 -4.85 12.72 0.83
CA ASP A 147 -5.89 13.63 1.29
C ASP A 147 -5.36 15.00 1.74
N ALA A 148 -4.05 15.22 1.68
CA ALA A 148 -3.39 16.41 2.23
C ALA A 148 -3.73 16.65 3.72
N ILE A 149 -3.97 15.58 4.50
CA ILE A 149 -4.26 15.67 5.92
C ILE A 149 -2.98 15.42 6.71
N ILE A 150 -2.52 16.45 7.42
CA ILE A 150 -1.35 16.38 8.31
C ILE A 150 -1.82 15.87 9.68
N HIS A 151 -1.07 14.93 10.24
CA HIS A 151 -1.31 14.39 11.57
C HIS A 151 -0.24 14.83 12.56
N THR A 152 -0.66 15.30 13.72
CA THR A 152 0.21 15.61 14.87
C THR A 152 -0.30 14.91 16.11
N GLU A 153 0.57 14.24 16.86
CA GLU A 153 0.25 13.62 18.15
C GLU A 153 0.77 14.50 19.28
N ILE A 154 -0.12 14.88 20.20
CA ILE A 154 0.21 15.66 21.39
C ILE A 154 0.12 14.73 22.60
N SER A 155 1.25 14.48 23.26
CA SER A 155 1.34 13.58 24.43
C SER A 155 1.27 14.39 25.70
N TYR A 156 0.44 13.92 26.64
CA TYR A 156 0.26 14.52 27.98
C TYR A 156 0.79 13.61 29.09
N GLY A 157 1.86 12.89 28.84
CA GLY A 157 2.44 11.96 29.82
C GLY A 157 1.44 10.86 30.24
N SER A 158 1.14 10.76 31.53
CA SER A 158 0.18 9.77 32.06
C SER A 158 -1.28 10.03 31.62
N GLY A 159 -1.59 11.21 31.09
CA GLY A 159 -2.92 11.59 30.62
C GLY A 159 -3.32 11.05 29.24
N GLY A 160 -2.42 10.34 28.57
CA GLY A 160 -2.64 9.82 27.21
C GLY A 160 -2.23 10.81 26.12
N SER A 161 -2.63 10.53 24.88
CA SER A 161 -2.35 11.39 23.74
C SER A 161 -3.62 11.88 23.05
N GLU A 162 -3.53 13.06 22.48
CA GLU A 162 -4.51 13.61 21.54
C GLU A 162 -3.92 13.63 20.14
N HIS A 163 -4.79 13.45 19.17
CA HIS A 163 -4.45 13.48 17.74
C HIS A 163 -5.06 14.73 17.11
N VAL A 164 -4.27 15.43 16.37
CA VAL A 164 -4.71 16.58 15.55
C VAL A 164 -4.59 16.17 14.10
N PHE A 165 -5.66 16.32 13.35
CA PHE A 165 -5.70 16.15 11.89
C PHE A 165 -6.10 17.48 11.27
N GLU A 166 -5.31 17.96 10.33
CA GLU A 166 -5.50 19.26 9.72
C GLU A 166 -5.24 19.18 8.23
N THR A 167 -6.15 19.71 7.41
CA THR A 167 -5.95 19.80 5.96
C THR A 167 -4.84 20.78 5.68
N ARG A 168 -3.83 20.37 4.89
CA ARG A 168 -2.76 21.24 4.43
C ARG A 168 -3.34 22.37 3.60
N ASN A 169 -3.05 23.61 3.98
CA ASN A 169 -3.42 24.77 3.18
C ASN A 169 -2.39 24.97 2.06
N PRO A 170 -2.75 24.79 0.77
CA PRO A 170 -1.78 24.90 -0.32
C PRO A 170 -1.18 26.30 -0.49
N PHE A 171 -1.69 27.30 0.24
CA PHE A 171 -1.24 28.69 0.16
C PHE A 171 -0.27 29.10 1.29
N GLU A 172 0.02 28.25 2.28
CA GLU A 172 0.93 28.57 3.38
C GLU A 172 2.41 28.29 3.08
N ASP A 173 2.72 27.46 2.09
CA ASP A 173 4.11 27.05 1.77
C ASP A 173 4.91 28.07 0.94
N ASN A 174 4.35 29.24 0.59
CA ASN A 174 5.01 30.25 -0.25
C ASN A 174 5.61 31.46 0.52
N ASN A 175 5.70 31.39 1.85
CA ASN A 175 6.24 32.48 2.68
C ASN A 175 7.39 32.02 3.60
N SER A 176 8.41 31.35 3.03
CA SER A 176 9.68 31.09 3.75
C SER A 176 10.86 31.25 2.83
#